data_287a50d5066a17a7b3b7699d1f748378
#
_entry.id   287a50d5066a17a7b3b7699d1f748378
#
_cell.length_a   1.000
_cell.length_b   1.000
_cell.length_c   1.000
_cell.angle_alpha   90.00
_cell.angle_beta   90.00
_cell.angle_gamma   90.00
#
_symmetry.space_group_name_H-M   'P 1'
#
loop_
_entity.id
_entity.type
_entity.pdbx_description
1 polymer ?
#
loop_
_entity_poly.entity_id
_entity_poly.type
_entity_poly.pdbx_seq_one_letter_code
_entity_poly.pdbx_strand_id
1 'polypeptide(L)'
;MAGTTAETQARTITRPELSELIRRVPILSRLKEEDLDCLGTVELVEAPAGAFLFEQGKSTPAFCMILEGEIRTGRLEPNGAETPIAVFHDGDTFGEAPLLLGARMSGVQCLAVTPVRMLRVDGEGFWRLMATCPTVRQSIMTNAAQRIQTFQATTLHKEKLISLGTLAAGLMHELNNPGAAAKRSASQLRENLMRLQEISLNFCRTPLSTEQTTCLLDMQKEVLALEKAKPSSTLEEADAEEELGQWLESIGVNNAWKLAPTLVAAGWRRSDIVCAQEAFPAENLQVALNWLEALISAMQQLSTIEESISRVTDLVIAVKKYAYEDKSGEHLVDVHDSIRSTLTILGHKFRHKQLSVEKDFAPDLPVLKTRGTGLSQVWTNLLDNATDAAPEGSKVRIRTWTENGLVCVGIADQGPGIAAEIREQIFQPFYTTKPAGVGTGLGLDIARRIVTGQYQGTISFSSEPGNTEFVVKLPAVS
;
A
#
# COMPACT_ATOMS: atom_id res chain seq x y z
N MET A 1 29.05 22.60 24.20
CA MET A 1 28.72 23.28 25.48
C MET A 1 28.33 22.16 26.42
N ALA A 2 29.10 21.97 27.48
CA ALA A 2 28.84 20.97 28.52
C ALA A 2 27.60 21.41 29.30
N GLY A 3 26.48 20.70 29.09
CA GLY A 3 25.27 20.94 29.86
C GLY A 3 25.46 20.36 31.25
N THR A 4 25.34 21.22 32.23
CA THR A 4 25.25 20.91 33.66
C THR A 4 24.12 19.86 33.80
N THR A 5 24.47 18.67 34.21
CA THR A 5 23.51 17.63 34.61
C THR A 5 22.73 18.13 35.80
N ALA A 6 21.52 18.60 35.58
CA ALA A 6 20.61 18.98 36.65
C ALA A 6 20.31 17.74 37.49
N GLU A 7 20.71 17.74 38.78
CA GLU A 7 20.57 16.58 39.64
C GLU A 7 19.10 16.28 39.98
N THR A 8 18.66 15.10 39.68
CA THR A 8 17.38 14.54 40.13
C THR A 8 17.51 14.22 41.61
N GLN A 9 16.66 14.81 42.44
CA GLN A 9 16.61 14.51 43.88
C GLN A 9 15.54 13.47 44.18
N ALA A 10 15.91 12.41 44.90
CA ALA A 10 14.96 11.39 45.33
C ALA A 10 15.08 11.23 46.87
N ARG A 11 13.92 11.21 47.54
CA ARG A 11 13.84 10.96 48.97
C ARG A 11 12.70 10.03 49.30
N THR A 12 12.89 9.17 50.28
CA THR A 12 11.81 8.36 50.83
C THR A 12 10.83 9.26 51.61
N ILE A 13 9.54 9.06 51.38
CA ILE A 13 8.47 9.84 52.03
C ILE A 13 7.86 9.10 53.20
N THR A 14 7.37 9.86 54.17
CA THR A 14 6.67 9.30 55.33
C THR A 14 5.22 8.92 55.00
N ARG A 15 4.62 8.03 55.78
CA ARG A 15 3.23 7.58 55.57
C ARG A 15 2.19 8.74 55.57
N PRO A 16 2.24 9.74 56.48
CA PRO A 16 1.30 10.88 56.43
C PRO A 16 1.46 11.70 55.15
N GLU A 17 2.68 11.94 54.71
CA GLU A 17 2.99 12.67 53.51
C GLU A 17 2.49 11.91 52.25
N LEU A 18 2.66 10.59 52.22
CA LEU A 18 2.14 9.72 51.18
C LEU A 18 0.61 9.79 51.08
N SER A 19 -0.09 9.76 52.23
CA SER A 19 -1.56 9.83 52.30
C SER A 19 -2.12 11.14 51.69
N GLU A 20 -1.40 12.24 51.84
CA GLU A 20 -1.79 13.51 51.24
C GLU A 20 -1.53 13.54 49.72
N LEU A 21 -0.34 13.11 49.29
CA LEU A 21 0.06 13.19 47.89
C LEU A 21 -0.68 12.21 46.98
N ILE A 22 -1.01 11.03 47.46
CA ILE A 22 -1.65 9.97 46.66
C ILE A 22 -3.07 10.35 46.22
N ARG A 23 -3.75 11.23 46.96
CA ARG A 23 -5.07 11.73 46.61
C ARG A 23 -5.06 12.58 45.32
N ARG A 24 -3.91 13.10 44.91
CA ARG A 24 -3.72 13.84 43.66
C ARG A 24 -3.62 12.92 42.45
N VAL A 25 -3.43 11.61 42.66
CA VAL A 25 -3.33 10.62 41.58
C VAL A 25 -4.67 9.91 41.44
N PRO A 26 -5.45 10.13 40.37
CA PRO A 26 -6.82 9.65 40.24
C PRO A 26 -6.97 8.13 40.42
N ILE A 27 -6.05 7.35 39.89
CA ILE A 27 -6.05 5.87 39.94
C ILE A 27 -5.92 5.35 41.38
N LEU A 28 -5.32 6.12 42.27
CA LEU A 28 -5.05 5.76 43.66
C LEU A 28 -5.90 6.56 44.67
N SER A 29 -6.70 7.52 44.22
CA SER A 29 -7.51 8.40 45.05
C SER A 29 -8.52 7.64 45.94
N ARG A 30 -8.85 6.39 45.59
CA ARG A 30 -9.78 5.50 46.32
C ARG A 30 -9.10 4.54 47.31
N LEU A 31 -7.74 4.58 47.38
CA LEU A 31 -7.01 3.80 48.38
C LEU A 31 -7.33 4.30 49.79
N LYS A 32 -7.61 3.38 50.67
CA LYS A 32 -7.78 3.67 52.10
C LYS A 32 -6.42 3.78 52.78
N GLU A 33 -6.35 4.44 53.93
CA GLU A 33 -5.12 4.55 54.72
C GLU A 33 -4.50 3.20 55.09
N GLU A 34 -5.37 2.20 55.28
CA GLU A 34 -4.99 0.82 55.61
C GLU A 34 -4.22 0.16 54.44
N ASP A 35 -4.54 0.56 53.20
CA ASP A 35 -3.97 0.00 51.98
C ASP A 35 -2.62 0.64 51.59
N LEU A 36 -2.22 1.74 52.22
CA LEU A 36 -0.97 2.45 51.86
C LEU A 36 0.30 1.61 52.11
N ASP A 37 0.23 0.66 53.06
CA ASP A 37 1.34 -0.25 53.35
C ASP A 37 1.64 -1.19 52.17
N CYS A 38 0.69 -1.36 51.25
CA CYS A 38 0.84 -2.16 50.04
C CYS A 38 1.85 -1.55 49.06
N LEU A 39 2.06 -0.24 49.08
CA LEU A 39 3.00 0.46 48.21
C LEU A 39 4.46 0.23 48.58
N GLY A 40 4.73 -0.23 49.81
CA GLY A 40 6.10 -0.43 50.30
C GLY A 40 6.85 0.88 50.39
N THR A 41 8.10 0.88 49.95
CA THR A 41 8.93 2.08 49.94
C THR A 41 8.54 2.96 48.73
N VAL A 42 8.06 4.17 49.01
CA VAL A 42 7.73 5.17 48.00
C VAL A 42 8.74 6.31 48.06
N GLU A 43 9.28 6.67 46.95
CA GLU A 43 10.20 7.80 46.83
C GLU A 43 9.49 9.00 46.14
N LEU A 44 9.69 10.18 46.70
CA LEU A 44 9.38 11.43 46.01
C LEU A 44 10.60 11.82 45.19
N VAL A 45 10.38 11.95 43.87
CA VAL A 45 11.40 12.35 42.91
C VAL A 45 11.07 13.75 42.42
N GLU A 46 12.03 14.63 42.53
CA GLU A 46 11.95 16.00 42.01
C GLU A 46 13.06 16.19 40.97
N ALA A 47 12.69 16.66 39.80
CA ALA A 47 13.62 16.85 38.70
C ALA A 47 13.35 18.16 37.95
N PRO A 48 14.38 18.91 37.57
CA PRO A 48 14.22 20.11 36.76
C PRO A 48 13.91 19.74 35.32
N ALA A 49 13.40 20.71 34.55
CA ALA A 49 13.21 20.57 33.13
C ALA A 49 14.51 20.16 32.42
N GLY A 50 14.43 19.23 31.48
CA GLY A 50 15.57 18.69 30.73
C GLY A 50 16.30 17.53 31.40
N ALA A 51 15.92 17.11 32.62
CA ALA A 51 16.52 15.98 33.29
C ALA A 51 15.97 14.64 32.76
N PHE A 52 16.85 13.63 32.62
CA PHE A 52 16.45 12.26 32.35
C PHE A 52 16.03 11.56 33.63
N LEU A 53 14.78 11.13 33.68
CA LEU A 53 14.22 10.37 34.80
C LEU A 53 14.55 8.88 34.69
N PHE A 54 14.54 8.37 33.45
CA PHE A 54 14.96 7.03 33.08
C PHE A 54 15.75 7.08 31.78
N GLU A 55 16.85 6.32 31.73
CA GLU A 55 17.65 6.12 30.53
C GLU A 55 17.42 4.73 29.95
N GLN A 56 17.26 4.67 28.65
CA GLN A 56 17.06 3.40 27.92
C GLN A 56 18.25 2.46 28.12
N GLY A 57 17.97 1.22 28.53
CA GLY A 57 18.97 0.18 28.73
C GLY A 57 19.84 0.34 29.98
N LYS A 58 19.63 1.40 30.79
CA LYS A 58 20.43 1.66 31.99
C LYS A 58 19.61 1.62 33.28
N SER A 59 18.40 2.17 33.26
CA SER A 59 17.56 2.30 34.44
C SER A 59 16.68 1.06 34.64
N THR A 60 16.50 0.64 35.89
CA THR A 60 15.52 -0.39 36.27
C THR A 60 14.09 0.17 36.12
N PRO A 61 13.14 -0.66 35.66
CA PRO A 61 11.75 -0.24 35.58
C PRO A 61 11.19 0.05 36.98
N ALA A 62 10.39 1.11 37.08
CA ALA A 62 9.63 1.47 38.26
C ALA A 62 8.25 1.99 37.86
N PHE A 63 7.27 1.86 38.76
CA PHE A 63 5.95 2.44 38.60
C PHE A 63 5.96 3.87 39.12
N CYS A 64 5.61 4.81 38.25
CA CYS A 64 5.67 6.24 38.53
C CYS A 64 4.30 6.88 38.44
N MET A 65 4.07 7.87 39.30
CA MET A 65 2.84 8.66 39.42
C MET A 65 3.20 10.14 39.43
N ILE A 66 2.75 10.89 38.46
CA ILE A 66 3.09 12.30 38.30
C ILE A 66 2.18 13.12 39.21
N LEU A 67 2.78 13.93 40.08
CA LEU A 67 2.06 14.87 40.92
C LEU A 67 1.95 16.24 40.25
N GLU A 68 3.03 16.68 39.60
CA GLU A 68 3.14 17.95 38.90
C GLU A 68 4.18 17.83 37.78
N GLY A 69 3.87 18.43 36.60
CA GLY A 69 4.78 18.56 35.48
C GLY A 69 4.45 17.65 34.30
N GLU A 70 5.29 17.77 33.28
CA GLU A 70 5.14 17.04 32.01
C GLU A 70 6.37 16.16 31.74
N ILE A 71 6.13 14.91 31.38
CA ILE A 71 7.17 13.92 31.06
C ILE A 71 6.95 13.42 29.64
N ARG A 72 7.99 13.44 28.83
CA ARG A 72 8.01 12.82 27.50
C ARG A 72 8.79 11.50 27.57
N THR A 73 8.21 10.44 27.01
CA THR A 73 8.89 9.17 26.80
C THR A 73 9.22 9.00 25.33
N GLY A 74 10.41 8.48 25.06
CA GLY A 74 10.88 8.20 23.71
C GLY A 74 11.78 6.98 23.69
N ARG A 75 11.95 6.43 22.49
CA ARG A 75 12.88 5.33 22.22
C ARG A 75 14.05 5.87 21.42
N LEU A 76 15.25 5.60 21.87
CA LEU A 76 16.47 5.91 21.13
C LEU A 76 16.71 4.80 20.10
N GLU A 77 16.72 5.16 18.83
CA GLU A 77 16.98 4.25 17.72
C GLU A 77 18.49 4.04 17.54
N PRO A 78 18.94 2.93 16.90
CA PRO A 78 20.35 2.67 16.67
C PRO A 78 21.10 3.76 15.89
N ASN A 79 20.39 4.58 15.11
CA ASN A 79 20.93 5.72 14.37
C ASN A 79 21.06 7.00 15.21
N GLY A 80 20.73 6.96 16.51
CA GLY A 80 20.75 8.09 17.41
C GLY A 80 19.50 9.00 17.37
N ALA A 81 18.52 8.72 16.50
CA ALA A 81 17.27 9.45 16.48
C ALA A 81 16.36 9.01 17.65
N GLU A 82 15.59 9.95 18.21
CA GLU A 82 14.58 9.65 19.22
C GLU A 82 13.21 9.51 18.57
N THR A 83 12.56 8.37 18.77
CA THR A 83 11.16 8.19 18.39
C THR A 83 10.27 8.46 19.60
N PRO A 84 9.43 9.51 19.60
CA PRO A 84 8.53 9.83 20.70
C PRO A 84 7.45 8.74 20.82
N ILE A 85 7.15 8.33 22.07
CA ILE A 85 6.16 7.29 22.38
C ILE A 85 4.92 7.89 23.03
N ALA A 86 5.10 8.65 24.13
CA ALA A 86 3.98 9.24 24.86
C ALA A 86 4.42 10.49 25.63
N VAL A 87 3.43 11.32 25.96
CA VAL A 87 3.55 12.44 26.89
C VAL A 87 2.60 12.18 28.05
N PHE A 88 3.06 12.44 29.26
CA PHE A 88 2.34 12.25 30.50
C PHE A 88 2.27 13.57 31.27
N HIS A 89 1.15 13.80 31.93
CA HIS A 89 0.82 15.03 32.64
C HIS A 89 0.48 14.76 34.11
N ASP A 90 0.16 15.81 34.82
CA ASP A 90 -0.29 15.76 36.23
C ASP A 90 -1.40 14.70 36.42
N GLY A 91 -1.21 13.84 37.43
CA GLY A 91 -2.13 12.75 37.75
C GLY A 91 -1.97 11.47 36.94
N ASP A 92 -1.18 11.49 35.85
CA ASP A 92 -0.90 10.32 35.07
C ASP A 92 0.03 9.33 35.78
N THR A 93 -0.04 8.07 35.34
CA THR A 93 0.87 7.01 35.80
C THR A 93 1.61 6.40 34.61
N PHE A 94 2.83 5.97 34.81
CA PHE A 94 3.61 5.29 33.76
C PHE A 94 4.62 4.30 34.39
N GLY A 95 5.26 3.49 33.53
CA GLY A 95 6.25 2.48 33.97
C GLY A 95 5.67 1.11 34.28
N GLU A 96 4.34 0.95 34.24
CA GLU A 96 3.67 -0.33 34.46
C GLU A 96 3.96 -1.35 33.35
N ALA A 97 4.06 -0.91 32.10
CA ALA A 97 4.23 -1.82 30.97
C ALA A 97 5.54 -2.63 31.01
N PRO A 98 6.73 -2.04 31.25
CA PRO A 98 7.96 -2.81 31.45
C PRO A 98 7.87 -3.80 32.63
N LEU A 99 7.23 -3.41 33.74
CA LEU A 99 7.06 -4.27 34.91
C LEU A 99 6.16 -5.47 34.61
N LEU A 100 5.05 -5.24 33.93
CA LEU A 100 4.12 -6.30 33.50
C LEU A 100 4.75 -7.28 32.50
N LEU A 101 5.68 -6.80 31.67
CA LEU A 101 6.42 -7.61 30.69
C LEU A 101 7.65 -8.30 31.31
N GLY A 102 7.94 -8.08 32.59
CA GLY A 102 9.09 -8.67 33.26
C GLY A 102 10.45 -8.13 32.79
N ALA A 103 10.45 -6.90 32.22
CA ALA A 103 11.66 -6.27 31.73
C ALA A 103 12.60 -5.96 32.90
N ARG A 104 13.91 -6.25 32.76
CA ARG A 104 14.94 -5.95 33.75
C ARG A 104 15.48 -4.52 33.64
N MET A 105 15.38 -3.93 32.46
CA MET A 105 15.86 -2.58 32.15
C MET A 105 14.79 -1.79 31.39
N SER A 106 14.79 -0.47 31.53
CA SER A 106 13.87 0.39 30.77
C SER A 106 14.16 0.29 29.28
N GLY A 107 13.13 -0.02 28.49
CA GLY A 107 13.20 -0.03 27.02
C GLY A 107 13.05 1.35 26.37
N VAL A 108 12.85 2.39 27.20
CA VAL A 108 12.61 3.78 26.76
C VAL A 108 13.38 4.75 27.64
N GLN A 109 13.66 5.94 27.13
CA GLN A 109 14.10 7.07 27.94
C GLN A 109 12.91 7.95 28.33
N CYS A 110 12.97 8.55 29.52
CA CYS A 110 11.96 9.46 30.03
C CYS A 110 12.61 10.80 30.37
N LEU A 111 12.15 11.86 29.72
CA LEU A 111 12.66 13.23 29.85
C LEU A 111 11.61 14.11 30.53
N ALA A 112 12.00 14.85 31.55
CA ALA A 112 11.20 15.92 32.14
C ALA A 112 11.14 17.12 31.17
N VAL A 113 9.94 17.43 30.65
CA VAL A 113 9.73 18.59 29.75
C VAL A 113 9.65 19.88 30.56
N THR A 114 8.96 19.82 31.70
CA THR A 114 8.86 20.88 32.70
C THR A 114 9.53 20.42 34.01
N PRO A 115 9.68 21.23 35.04
CA PRO A 115 10.01 20.73 36.37
C PRO A 115 8.95 19.70 36.81
N VAL A 116 9.41 18.53 37.30
CA VAL A 116 8.55 17.38 37.62
C VAL A 116 8.67 17.03 39.07
N ARG A 117 7.51 16.75 39.70
CA ARG A 117 7.38 16.05 40.97
C ARG A 117 6.59 14.77 40.77
N MET A 118 7.15 13.63 41.16
CA MET A 118 6.47 12.33 40.99
C MET A 118 6.78 11.39 42.14
N LEU A 119 5.84 10.46 42.38
CA LEU A 119 6.06 9.32 43.24
C LEU A 119 6.60 8.15 42.42
N ARG A 120 7.61 7.46 42.97
CA ARG A 120 8.25 6.28 42.37
C ARG A 120 8.12 5.09 43.30
N VAL A 121 7.60 4.00 42.77
CA VAL A 121 7.50 2.70 43.45
C VAL A 121 8.32 1.68 42.69
N ASP A 122 9.16 0.93 43.37
CA ASP A 122 9.95 -0.12 42.73
C ASP A 122 9.12 -1.32 42.26
N GLY A 123 9.75 -2.28 41.58
CA GLY A 123 9.04 -3.43 41.03
C GLY A 123 8.40 -4.31 42.10
N GLU A 124 9.01 -4.43 43.29
CA GLU A 124 8.46 -5.23 44.39
C GLU A 124 7.22 -4.59 44.98
N GLY A 125 7.27 -3.29 45.25
CA GLY A 125 6.10 -2.49 45.70
C GLY A 125 4.98 -2.50 44.69
N PHE A 126 5.30 -2.40 43.39
CA PHE A 126 4.30 -2.51 42.30
C PHE A 126 3.59 -3.86 42.33
N TRP A 127 4.27 -4.97 42.41
CA TRP A 127 3.67 -6.29 42.45
C TRP A 127 2.87 -6.54 43.75
N ARG A 128 3.31 -5.96 44.86
CA ARG A 128 2.58 -6.00 46.13
C ARG A 128 1.26 -5.24 46.01
N LEU A 129 1.28 -4.02 45.42
CA LEU A 129 0.10 -3.24 45.13
C LEU A 129 -0.87 -3.98 44.23
N MET A 130 -0.38 -4.61 43.15
CA MET A 130 -1.17 -5.41 42.24
C MET A 130 -1.81 -6.64 42.90
N ALA A 131 -1.17 -7.25 43.87
CA ALA A 131 -1.69 -8.41 44.57
C ALA A 131 -2.77 -8.05 45.60
N THR A 132 -2.61 -6.93 46.33
CA THR A 132 -3.41 -6.58 47.50
C THR A 132 -4.59 -5.65 47.19
N CYS A 133 -4.51 -4.85 46.12
CA CYS A 133 -5.50 -3.81 45.80
C CYS A 133 -6.24 -4.10 44.49
N PRO A 134 -7.37 -4.86 44.50
CA PRO A 134 -8.08 -5.25 43.26
C PRO A 134 -8.55 -4.07 42.41
N THR A 135 -9.01 -2.98 43.01
CA THR A 135 -9.51 -1.79 42.30
C THR A 135 -8.37 -1.07 41.55
N VAL A 136 -7.21 -0.93 42.19
CA VAL A 136 -6.02 -0.33 41.56
C VAL A 136 -5.47 -1.23 40.45
N ARG A 137 -5.41 -2.54 40.71
CA ARG A 137 -5.04 -3.52 39.69
C ARG A 137 -5.92 -3.39 38.43
N GLN A 138 -7.23 -3.35 38.60
CA GLN A 138 -8.16 -3.21 37.48
C GLN A 138 -7.93 -1.91 36.70
N SER A 139 -7.72 -0.80 37.40
CA SER A 139 -7.46 0.49 36.77
C SER A 139 -6.13 0.52 36.03
N ILE A 140 -5.05 -0.03 36.60
CA ILE A 140 -3.73 -0.13 35.95
C ILE A 140 -3.84 -0.98 34.67
N MET A 141 -4.50 -2.15 34.77
CA MET A 141 -4.69 -3.04 33.61
C MET A 141 -5.52 -2.37 32.51
N THR A 142 -6.59 -1.66 32.87
CA THR A 142 -7.41 -0.94 31.89
C THR A 142 -6.62 0.17 31.19
N ASN A 143 -5.87 0.96 31.96
CA ASN A 143 -5.04 2.04 31.40
C ASN A 143 -3.91 1.49 30.50
N ALA A 144 -3.26 0.42 30.93
CA ALA A 144 -2.24 -0.25 30.12
C ALA A 144 -2.81 -0.80 28.82
N ALA A 145 -3.99 -1.45 28.85
CA ALA A 145 -4.66 -1.95 27.66
C ALA A 145 -5.05 -0.82 26.69
N GLN A 146 -5.62 0.27 27.19
CA GLN A 146 -5.96 1.44 26.37
C GLN A 146 -4.71 2.07 25.72
N ARG A 147 -3.60 2.20 26.46
CA ARG A 147 -2.35 2.74 25.91
C ARG A 147 -1.77 1.84 24.83
N ILE A 148 -1.78 0.53 25.03
CA ILE A 148 -1.33 -0.43 24.02
C ILE A 148 -2.19 -0.29 22.75
N GLN A 149 -3.52 -0.21 22.89
CA GLN A 149 -4.42 -0.03 21.75
C GLN A 149 -4.18 1.29 21.01
N THR A 150 -4.04 2.40 21.74
CA THR A 150 -3.76 3.72 21.14
C THR A 150 -2.39 3.73 20.44
N PHE A 151 -1.38 3.15 21.07
CA PHE A 151 -0.04 3.05 20.47
C PHE A 151 -0.06 2.20 19.20
N GLN A 152 -0.76 1.05 19.21
CA GLN A 152 -0.92 0.21 18.04
C GLN A 152 -1.64 0.94 16.90
N ALA A 153 -2.73 1.65 17.20
CA ALA A 153 -3.49 2.40 16.21
C ALA A 153 -2.65 3.52 15.58
N THR A 154 -1.92 4.30 16.38
CA THR A 154 -1.06 5.37 15.88
C THR A 154 0.14 4.85 15.08
N THR A 155 0.72 3.73 15.50
CA THR A 155 1.82 3.09 14.77
C THR A 155 1.34 2.57 13.42
N LEU A 156 0.23 1.85 13.37
CA LEU A 156 -0.37 1.36 12.13
C LEU A 156 -0.71 2.51 11.17
N HIS A 157 -1.26 3.60 11.70
CA HIS A 157 -1.56 4.78 10.89
C HIS A 157 -0.28 5.44 10.31
N LYS A 158 0.76 5.59 11.13
CA LYS A 158 2.05 6.14 10.71
C LYS A 158 2.74 5.25 9.67
N GLU A 159 2.70 3.93 9.85
CA GLU A 159 3.23 2.96 8.90
C GLU A 159 2.46 2.97 7.58
N LYS A 160 1.13 3.11 7.63
CA LYS A 160 0.28 3.28 6.44
C LYS A 160 0.67 4.56 5.67
N LEU A 161 0.94 5.66 6.37
CA LEU A 161 1.40 6.91 5.74
C LEU A 161 2.81 6.77 5.13
N ILE A 162 3.73 6.07 5.78
CA ILE A 162 5.08 5.81 5.26
C ILE A 162 4.98 4.92 4.00
N SER A 163 4.20 3.84 4.06
CA SER A 163 3.93 2.97 2.92
C SER A 163 3.28 3.74 1.75
N LEU A 164 2.30 4.59 2.05
CA LEU A 164 1.68 5.47 1.06
C LEU A 164 2.68 6.48 0.48
N GLY A 165 3.57 7.02 1.31
CA GLY A 165 4.64 7.93 0.87
C GLY A 165 5.63 7.26 -0.09
N THR A 166 6.03 6.04 0.22
CA THR A 166 6.92 5.23 -0.65
C THR A 166 6.22 4.85 -1.96
N LEU A 167 4.94 4.49 -1.88
CA LEU A 167 4.11 4.20 -3.05
C LEU A 167 3.77 5.45 -3.86
N ALA A 168 3.69 6.64 -3.23
CA ALA A 168 3.30 7.89 -3.89
C ALA A 168 4.23 8.25 -5.07
N ALA A 169 5.53 8.04 -4.93
CA ALA A 169 6.48 8.30 -6.01
C ALA A 169 6.22 7.39 -7.23
N GLY A 170 5.98 6.09 -6.99
CA GLY A 170 5.59 5.13 -8.03
C GLY A 170 4.22 5.44 -8.64
N LEU A 171 3.24 5.79 -7.81
CA LEU A 171 1.89 6.17 -8.26
C LEU A 171 1.88 7.43 -9.11
N MET A 172 2.67 8.46 -8.76
CA MET A 172 2.82 9.68 -9.58
C MET A 172 3.37 9.34 -10.97
N HIS A 173 4.33 8.43 -11.05
CA HIS A 173 4.86 7.96 -12.33
C HIS A 173 3.81 7.18 -13.14
N GLU A 174 3.04 6.32 -12.47
CA GLU A 174 1.95 5.52 -13.05
C GLU A 174 0.76 6.38 -13.52
N LEU A 175 0.47 7.50 -12.87
CA LEU A 175 -0.56 8.45 -13.29
C LEU A 175 -0.07 9.35 -14.44
N ASN A 176 1.20 9.76 -14.40
CA ASN A 176 1.77 10.63 -15.43
C ASN A 176 1.88 9.92 -16.79
N ASN A 177 2.16 8.62 -16.83
CA ASN A 177 2.31 7.84 -18.06
C ASN A 177 1.02 7.84 -18.92
N PRO A 178 -0.14 7.36 -18.44
CA PRO A 178 -1.39 7.41 -19.19
C PRO A 178 -1.84 8.85 -19.42
N GLY A 179 -1.62 9.78 -18.49
CA GLY A 179 -1.91 11.19 -18.68
C GLY A 179 -1.15 11.81 -19.87
N ALA A 180 0.15 11.52 -19.98
CA ALA A 180 0.97 11.95 -21.12
C ALA A 180 0.56 11.26 -22.42
N ALA A 181 0.19 9.98 -22.40
CA ALA A 181 -0.33 9.26 -23.56
C ALA A 181 -1.64 9.87 -24.05
N ALA A 182 -2.61 10.07 -23.16
CA ALA A 182 -3.89 10.70 -23.49
C ALA A 182 -3.70 12.10 -24.09
N LYS A 183 -2.79 12.91 -23.52
CA LYS A 183 -2.48 14.26 -24.05
C LYS A 183 -1.90 14.21 -25.46
N ARG A 184 -0.96 13.31 -25.74
CA ARG A 184 -0.39 13.15 -27.11
C ARG A 184 -1.46 12.68 -28.09
N SER A 185 -2.24 11.65 -27.72
CA SER A 185 -3.32 11.14 -28.56
C SER A 185 -4.40 12.18 -28.82
N ALA A 186 -4.73 13.03 -27.85
CA ALA A 186 -5.68 14.14 -28.05
C ALA A 186 -5.16 15.19 -29.05
N SER A 187 -3.85 15.48 -29.05
CA SER A 187 -3.25 16.38 -30.03
C SER A 187 -3.27 15.77 -31.44
N GLN A 188 -2.91 14.50 -31.57
CA GLN A 188 -2.95 13.79 -32.85
C GLN A 188 -4.39 13.63 -33.39
N LEU A 189 -5.35 13.35 -32.50
CA LEU A 189 -6.78 13.30 -32.86
C LEU A 189 -7.24 14.62 -33.46
N ARG A 190 -6.85 15.74 -32.86
CA ARG A 190 -7.18 17.08 -33.41
C ARG A 190 -6.62 17.26 -34.81
N GLU A 191 -5.37 16.89 -35.04
CA GLU A 191 -4.71 16.96 -36.35
C GLU A 191 -5.44 16.07 -37.38
N ASN A 192 -5.77 14.83 -37.00
CA ASN A 192 -6.49 13.90 -37.85
C ASN A 192 -7.90 14.40 -38.20
N LEU A 193 -8.62 15.02 -37.25
CA LEU A 193 -9.94 15.61 -37.49
C LEU A 193 -9.85 16.81 -38.47
N MET A 194 -8.82 17.67 -38.33
CA MET A 194 -8.60 18.77 -39.28
C MET A 194 -8.29 18.22 -40.69
N ARG A 195 -7.48 17.19 -40.79
CA ARG A 195 -7.16 16.52 -42.06
C ARG A 195 -8.41 15.86 -42.69
N LEU A 196 -9.25 15.17 -41.87
CA LEU A 196 -10.53 14.63 -42.33
C LEU A 196 -11.44 15.71 -42.89
N GLN A 197 -11.53 16.86 -42.21
CA GLN A 197 -12.33 17.99 -42.70
C GLN A 197 -11.81 18.52 -44.02
N GLU A 198 -10.49 18.68 -44.15
CA GLU A 198 -9.87 19.16 -45.40
C GLU A 198 -10.13 18.21 -46.57
N ILE A 199 -9.94 16.90 -46.39
CA ILE A 199 -10.22 15.88 -47.39
C ILE A 199 -11.71 15.84 -47.73
N SER A 200 -12.59 15.96 -46.76
CA SER A 200 -14.04 15.98 -46.97
C SER A 200 -14.47 17.17 -47.83
N LEU A 201 -13.84 18.35 -47.65
CA LEU A 201 -14.09 19.51 -48.52
C LEU A 201 -13.66 19.27 -49.99
N ASN A 202 -12.66 18.43 -50.23
CA ASN A 202 -12.25 18.05 -51.58
C ASN A 202 -13.35 17.21 -52.28
N PHE A 203 -14.05 16.31 -51.55
CA PHE A 203 -15.20 15.59 -52.10
C PHE A 203 -16.37 16.50 -52.47
N CYS A 204 -16.55 17.64 -51.78
CA CYS A 204 -17.54 18.65 -52.19
C CYS A 204 -17.19 19.34 -53.51
N ARG A 205 -15.89 19.44 -53.86
CA ARG A 205 -15.43 20.04 -55.11
C ARG A 205 -15.48 19.08 -56.29
N THR A 206 -15.31 17.78 -56.02
CA THR A 206 -15.39 16.71 -57.03
C THR A 206 -16.43 15.72 -56.55
N PRO A 207 -17.70 15.89 -56.91
CA PRO A 207 -18.78 15.03 -56.43
C PRO A 207 -18.53 13.57 -56.78
N LEU A 208 -18.71 12.69 -55.79
CA LEU A 208 -18.64 11.25 -55.98
C LEU A 208 -19.91 10.74 -56.68
N SER A 209 -19.78 9.70 -57.48
CA SER A 209 -20.94 8.95 -57.97
C SER A 209 -21.68 8.24 -56.81
N THR A 210 -22.93 7.82 -57.08
CA THR A 210 -23.70 7.05 -56.10
C THR A 210 -22.98 5.77 -55.68
N GLU A 211 -22.32 5.10 -56.60
CA GLU A 211 -21.55 3.87 -56.39
C GLU A 211 -20.32 4.13 -55.50
N GLN A 212 -19.56 5.19 -55.79
CA GLN A 212 -18.42 5.62 -54.99
C GLN A 212 -18.81 6.03 -53.59
N THR A 213 -19.93 6.73 -53.43
CA THR A 213 -20.48 7.13 -52.13
C THR A 213 -20.87 5.91 -51.31
N THR A 214 -21.54 4.92 -51.94
CA THR A 214 -21.94 3.68 -51.26
C THR A 214 -20.71 2.90 -50.79
N CYS A 215 -19.73 2.71 -51.68
CA CYS A 215 -18.47 2.03 -51.32
C CYS A 215 -17.75 2.70 -50.13
N LEU A 216 -17.63 4.05 -50.14
CA LEU A 216 -17.00 4.79 -49.07
C LEU A 216 -17.77 4.68 -47.73
N LEU A 217 -19.09 4.69 -47.76
CA LEU A 217 -19.95 4.50 -46.60
C LEU A 217 -19.85 3.10 -46.03
N ASP A 218 -19.71 2.07 -46.85
CA ASP A 218 -19.55 0.69 -46.39
C ASP A 218 -18.17 0.48 -45.76
N MET A 219 -17.09 1.01 -46.37
CA MET A 219 -15.78 1.06 -45.77
C MET A 219 -15.78 1.81 -44.44
N GLN A 220 -16.49 2.94 -44.33
CA GLN A 220 -16.63 3.66 -43.07
C GLN A 220 -17.35 2.83 -42.00
N LYS A 221 -18.43 2.14 -42.35
CA LYS A 221 -19.16 1.27 -41.41
C LYS A 221 -18.26 0.16 -40.87
N GLU A 222 -17.44 -0.45 -41.72
CA GLU A 222 -16.48 -1.48 -41.30
C GLU A 222 -15.47 -0.92 -40.31
N VAL A 223 -14.89 0.27 -40.56
CA VAL A 223 -13.97 0.93 -39.61
C VAL A 223 -14.65 1.20 -38.28
N LEU A 224 -15.89 1.66 -38.27
CA LEU A 224 -16.63 1.96 -37.04
C LEU A 224 -17.08 0.69 -36.29
N ALA A 225 -17.24 -0.44 -36.99
CA ALA A 225 -17.62 -1.72 -36.42
C ALA A 225 -16.44 -2.55 -35.95
N LEU A 226 -15.19 -2.17 -36.30
CA LEU A 226 -14.00 -2.91 -35.90
C LEU A 226 -13.83 -2.91 -34.36
N GLU A 227 -14.18 -4.03 -33.74
CA GLU A 227 -13.59 -4.42 -32.47
C GLU A 227 -12.08 -4.61 -32.69
N LYS A 228 -11.28 -4.21 -31.71
CA LYS A 228 -9.80 -4.26 -31.76
C LYS A 228 -9.31 -5.52 -32.51
N ALA A 229 -8.55 -5.31 -33.59
CA ALA A 229 -7.93 -6.42 -34.32
C ALA A 229 -7.19 -7.34 -33.32
N LYS A 230 -7.37 -8.65 -33.47
CA LYS A 230 -6.64 -9.63 -32.65
C LYS A 230 -5.13 -9.40 -32.84
N PRO A 231 -4.34 -9.43 -31.76
CA PRO A 231 -2.90 -9.29 -31.89
C PRO A 231 -2.38 -10.40 -32.81
N SER A 232 -1.88 -10.01 -33.98
CA SER A 232 -1.07 -10.87 -34.84
C SER A 232 0.40 -10.83 -34.39
N SER A 233 1.21 -11.76 -34.90
CA SER A 233 2.65 -11.68 -34.59
C SER A 233 3.24 -10.46 -35.30
N THR A 234 4.24 -9.83 -34.69
CA THR A 234 4.94 -8.64 -35.25
C THR A 234 5.52 -8.93 -36.65
N LEU A 235 5.87 -10.18 -36.93
CA LEU A 235 6.38 -10.59 -38.24
C LEU A 235 5.26 -10.65 -39.30
N GLU A 236 4.10 -11.22 -38.94
CA GLU A 236 2.94 -11.28 -39.85
C GLU A 236 2.38 -9.90 -40.17
N GLU A 237 2.47 -8.96 -39.24
CA GLU A 237 2.09 -7.55 -39.47
C GLU A 237 3.06 -6.87 -40.46
N ALA A 238 4.36 -7.03 -40.25
CA ALA A 238 5.36 -6.47 -41.14
C ALA A 238 5.26 -6.98 -42.60
N ASP A 239 5.04 -8.31 -42.76
CA ASP A 239 4.84 -8.92 -44.04
C ASP A 239 3.57 -8.39 -44.76
N ALA A 240 2.49 -8.23 -43.99
CA ALA A 240 1.23 -7.68 -44.52
C ALA A 240 1.33 -6.20 -44.87
N GLU A 241 2.08 -5.41 -44.11
CA GLU A 241 2.35 -3.99 -44.43
C GLU A 241 3.16 -3.87 -45.73
N GLU A 242 4.16 -4.71 -45.90
CA GLU A 242 4.97 -4.71 -47.11
C GLU A 242 4.16 -5.14 -48.34
N GLU A 243 3.38 -6.23 -48.23
CA GLU A 243 2.50 -6.70 -49.33
C GLU A 243 1.48 -5.63 -49.72
N LEU A 244 0.78 -5.03 -48.75
CA LEU A 244 -0.23 -4.02 -48.98
C LEU A 244 0.40 -2.74 -49.55
N GLY A 245 1.56 -2.31 -49.05
CA GLY A 245 2.29 -1.15 -49.56
C GLY A 245 2.69 -1.30 -51.00
N GLN A 246 3.32 -2.42 -51.40
CA GLN A 246 3.73 -2.74 -52.76
C GLN A 246 2.49 -2.77 -53.71
N TRP A 247 1.42 -3.39 -53.28
CA TRP A 247 0.21 -3.45 -54.09
C TRP A 247 -0.41 -2.08 -54.29
N LEU A 248 -0.57 -1.24 -53.25
CA LEU A 248 -1.11 0.12 -53.37
C LEU A 248 -0.28 0.98 -54.29
N GLU A 249 1.07 0.86 -54.26
CA GLU A 249 1.99 1.55 -55.17
C GLU A 249 1.78 1.11 -56.61
N SER A 250 1.57 -0.19 -56.84
CA SER A 250 1.31 -0.77 -58.15
C SER A 250 0.04 -0.26 -58.83
N ILE A 251 -0.98 0.18 -58.05
CA ILE A 251 -2.20 0.73 -58.56
C ILE A 251 -2.25 2.28 -58.58
N GLY A 252 -1.07 2.91 -58.35
CA GLY A 252 -0.86 4.36 -58.49
C GLY A 252 -1.15 5.20 -57.25
N VAL A 253 -1.17 4.61 -56.07
CA VAL A 253 -1.29 5.33 -54.79
C VAL A 253 0.08 5.86 -54.37
N ASN A 254 0.28 7.17 -54.40
CA ASN A 254 1.60 7.79 -54.19
C ASN A 254 2.18 7.72 -52.77
N ASN A 255 1.33 7.54 -51.75
CA ASN A 255 1.75 7.48 -50.33
C ASN A 255 1.44 6.11 -49.69
N ALA A 256 1.51 5.05 -50.48
CA ALA A 256 1.20 3.66 -50.10
C ALA A 256 1.85 3.23 -48.79
N TRP A 257 3.17 3.49 -48.62
CA TRP A 257 3.93 3.13 -47.43
C TRP A 257 3.54 3.88 -46.17
N LYS A 258 2.80 5.00 -46.28
CA LYS A 258 2.25 5.72 -45.15
C LYS A 258 0.85 5.19 -44.77
N LEU A 259 0.09 4.70 -45.75
CA LEU A 259 -1.27 4.17 -45.57
C LEU A 259 -1.26 2.72 -45.03
N ALA A 260 -0.37 1.88 -45.58
CA ALA A 260 -0.36 0.46 -45.31
C ALA A 260 -0.26 0.11 -43.79
N PRO A 261 0.63 0.73 -42.98
CA PRO A 261 0.69 0.41 -41.53
C PRO A 261 -0.63 0.68 -40.80
N THR A 262 -1.28 1.81 -41.06
CA THR A 262 -2.54 2.17 -40.42
C THR A 262 -3.68 1.23 -40.83
N LEU A 263 -3.76 0.86 -42.09
CA LEU A 263 -4.77 -0.06 -42.63
C LEU A 263 -4.57 -1.46 -42.09
N VAL A 264 -3.33 -1.97 -42.09
CA VAL A 264 -2.99 -3.32 -41.58
C VAL A 264 -3.25 -3.40 -40.08
N ALA A 265 -2.84 -2.38 -39.29
CA ALA A 265 -3.13 -2.31 -37.87
C ALA A 265 -4.62 -2.27 -37.54
N ALA A 266 -5.46 -1.78 -38.45
CA ALA A 266 -6.92 -1.87 -38.35
C ALA A 266 -7.51 -3.20 -38.86
N GLY A 267 -6.66 -4.15 -39.24
CA GLY A 267 -7.08 -5.48 -39.72
C GLY A 267 -7.39 -5.53 -41.22
N TRP A 268 -7.21 -4.44 -41.93
CA TRP A 268 -7.47 -4.37 -43.37
C TRP A 268 -6.37 -5.06 -44.18
N ARG A 269 -6.81 -5.74 -45.23
CA ARG A 269 -5.95 -6.43 -46.20
C ARG A 269 -6.30 -6.01 -47.61
N ARG A 270 -5.49 -6.44 -48.57
CA ARG A 270 -5.75 -6.18 -50.01
C ARG A 270 -7.17 -6.54 -50.44
N SER A 271 -7.72 -7.67 -49.97
CA SER A 271 -9.07 -8.12 -50.29
C SER A 271 -10.17 -7.08 -49.98
N ASP A 272 -9.96 -6.31 -48.91
CA ASP A 272 -10.95 -5.37 -48.40
C ASP A 272 -10.94 -4.04 -49.18
N ILE A 273 -9.85 -3.77 -49.92
CA ILE A 273 -9.66 -2.56 -50.71
C ILE A 273 -9.94 -2.78 -52.19
N VAL A 274 -10.00 -4.00 -52.66
CA VAL A 274 -10.21 -4.32 -54.11
C VAL A 274 -11.52 -3.71 -54.62
N CYS A 275 -12.61 -3.75 -53.84
CA CYS A 275 -13.87 -3.14 -54.26
C CYS A 275 -13.77 -1.60 -54.40
N ALA A 276 -12.93 -0.94 -53.61
CA ALA A 276 -12.67 0.49 -53.80
C ALA A 276 -11.82 0.77 -55.06
N GLN A 277 -10.88 -0.09 -55.42
CA GLN A 277 -10.14 0.01 -56.66
C GLN A 277 -11.04 -0.08 -57.88
N GLU A 278 -12.08 -0.91 -57.87
CA GLU A 278 -13.06 -1.03 -58.96
C GLU A 278 -13.98 0.18 -59.06
N ALA A 279 -14.41 0.76 -57.94
CA ALA A 279 -15.34 1.86 -57.87
C ALA A 279 -14.70 3.24 -58.13
N PHE A 280 -13.39 3.41 -57.83
CA PHE A 280 -12.73 4.70 -57.93
C PHE A 280 -11.64 4.76 -59.02
N PRO A 281 -11.60 5.83 -59.86
CA PRO A 281 -10.39 6.15 -60.62
C PRO A 281 -9.19 6.37 -59.68
N ALA A 282 -7.97 6.12 -60.19
CA ALA A 282 -6.75 6.14 -59.36
C ALA A 282 -6.56 7.44 -58.53
N GLU A 283 -6.89 8.61 -59.12
CA GLU A 283 -6.81 9.91 -58.43
C GLU A 283 -7.80 10.01 -57.24
N ASN A 284 -9.02 9.56 -57.44
CA ASN A 284 -10.07 9.59 -56.42
C ASN A 284 -9.89 8.49 -55.38
N LEU A 285 -9.34 7.33 -55.77
CA LEU A 285 -8.95 6.26 -54.84
C LEU A 285 -7.92 6.74 -53.81
N GLN A 286 -6.89 7.47 -54.27
CA GLN A 286 -5.90 8.11 -53.39
C GLN A 286 -6.57 8.98 -52.32
N VAL A 287 -7.55 9.80 -52.69
CA VAL A 287 -8.27 10.70 -51.77
C VAL A 287 -9.12 9.89 -50.80
N ALA A 288 -9.85 8.87 -51.31
CA ALA A 288 -10.69 8.00 -50.47
C ALA A 288 -9.87 7.23 -49.45
N LEU A 289 -8.72 6.66 -49.80
CA LEU A 289 -7.83 5.95 -48.90
C LEU A 289 -7.18 6.88 -47.88
N ASN A 290 -6.81 8.10 -48.25
CA ASN A 290 -6.32 9.11 -47.32
C ASN A 290 -7.37 9.50 -46.28
N TRP A 291 -8.64 9.61 -46.71
CA TRP A 291 -9.76 9.89 -45.81
C TRP A 291 -9.98 8.73 -44.84
N LEU A 292 -9.98 7.51 -45.36
CA LEU A 292 -10.13 6.29 -44.56
C LEU A 292 -9.03 6.16 -43.52
N GLU A 293 -7.74 6.33 -43.90
CA GLU A 293 -6.61 6.30 -43.00
C GLU A 293 -6.72 7.34 -41.90
N ALA A 294 -7.13 8.57 -42.25
CA ALA A 294 -7.31 9.62 -41.23
C ALA A 294 -8.46 9.29 -40.26
N LEU A 295 -9.52 8.64 -40.73
CA LEU A 295 -10.62 8.14 -39.88
C LEU A 295 -10.14 7.03 -38.95
N ILE A 296 -9.45 6.03 -39.48
CA ILE A 296 -8.86 4.91 -38.67
C ILE A 296 -7.94 5.47 -37.61
N SER A 297 -7.01 6.36 -38.02
CA SER A 297 -6.09 7.00 -37.08
C SER A 297 -6.82 7.79 -35.99
N ALA A 298 -7.88 8.51 -36.33
CA ALA A 298 -8.70 9.24 -35.37
C ALA A 298 -9.37 8.29 -34.36
N MET A 299 -9.93 7.17 -34.83
CA MET A 299 -10.55 6.15 -33.96
C MET A 299 -9.52 5.46 -33.05
N GLN A 300 -8.33 5.14 -33.53
CA GLN A 300 -7.24 4.59 -32.75
C GLN A 300 -6.78 5.56 -31.63
N GLN A 301 -6.68 6.87 -31.96
CA GLN A 301 -6.35 7.88 -30.95
C GLN A 301 -7.43 8.01 -29.89
N LEU A 302 -8.70 7.96 -30.28
CA LEU A 302 -9.83 7.97 -29.35
C LEU A 302 -9.78 6.76 -28.40
N SER A 303 -9.58 5.56 -28.93
CA SER A 303 -9.43 4.33 -28.12
C SER A 303 -8.26 4.42 -27.15
N THR A 304 -7.12 4.99 -27.57
CA THR A 304 -5.96 5.20 -26.71
C THR A 304 -6.27 6.18 -25.56
N ILE A 305 -7.06 7.23 -25.83
CA ILE A 305 -7.49 8.18 -24.80
C ILE A 305 -8.42 7.49 -23.80
N GLU A 306 -9.41 6.74 -24.25
CA GLU A 306 -10.36 6.01 -23.41
C GLU A 306 -9.62 4.99 -22.50
N GLU A 307 -8.71 4.21 -23.05
CA GLU A 307 -7.89 3.26 -22.27
C GLU A 307 -7.01 3.97 -21.24
N SER A 308 -6.41 5.11 -21.62
CA SER A 308 -5.59 5.91 -20.72
C SER A 308 -6.39 6.49 -19.56
N ILE A 309 -7.60 7.00 -19.83
CA ILE A 309 -8.52 7.54 -18.81
C ILE A 309 -9.02 6.41 -17.90
N SER A 310 -9.38 5.25 -18.46
CA SER A 310 -9.77 4.08 -17.66
C SER A 310 -8.67 3.67 -16.69
N ARG A 311 -7.43 3.57 -17.14
CA ARG A 311 -6.27 3.26 -16.28
C ARG A 311 -6.08 4.28 -15.16
N VAL A 312 -6.22 5.57 -15.44
CA VAL A 312 -6.14 6.63 -14.42
C VAL A 312 -7.26 6.46 -13.39
N THR A 313 -8.49 6.19 -13.84
CA THR A 313 -9.65 6.00 -12.98
C THR A 313 -9.46 4.78 -12.06
N ASP A 314 -8.99 3.65 -12.60
CA ASP A 314 -8.72 2.43 -11.83
C ASP A 314 -7.66 2.67 -10.76
N LEU A 315 -6.58 3.40 -11.09
CA LEU A 315 -5.55 3.79 -10.13
C LEU A 315 -6.11 4.69 -9.03
N VAL A 316 -6.91 5.69 -9.37
CA VAL A 316 -7.53 6.60 -8.39
C VAL A 316 -8.48 5.83 -7.46
N ILE A 317 -9.28 4.92 -7.99
CA ILE A 317 -10.19 4.07 -7.19
C ILE A 317 -9.38 3.16 -6.26
N ALA A 318 -8.31 2.52 -6.75
CA ALA A 318 -7.45 1.65 -5.94
C ALA A 318 -6.78 2.43 -4.80
N VAL A 319 -6.23 3.61 -5.08
CA VAL A 319 -5.63 4.49 -4.06
C VAL A 319 -6.66 4.97 -3.04
N LYS A 320 -7.84 5.39 -3.50
CA LYS A 320 -8.95 5.80 -2.63
C LYS A 320 -9.37 4.64 -1.71
N LYS A 321 -9.53 3.44 -2.25
CA LYS A 321 -9.86 2.23 -1.47
C LYS A 321 -8.77 1.96 -0.42
N TYR A 322 -7.50 2.02 -0.80
CA TYR A 322 -6.38 1.84 0.12
C TYR A 322 -6.31 2.92 1.21
N ALA A 323 -6.58 4.20 0.88
CA ALA A 323 -6.45 5.31 1.81
C ALA A 323 -7.66 5.49 2.75
N TYR A 324 -8.89 5.26 2.29
CA TYR A 324 -10.13 5.69 2.94
C TYR A 324 -10.99 4.57 3.53
N GLU A 325 -10.56 3.33 3.47
CA GLU A 325 -11.33 2.21 4.04
C GLU A 325 -11.45 2.22 5.58
N ASP A 326 -11.07 3.30 6.26
CA ASP A 326 -11.05 3.45 7.73
C ASP A 326 -12.40 3.88 8.35
N LYS A 327 -13.53 3.63 7.66
CA LYS A 327 -14.84 3.91 8.28
C LYS A 327 -15.18 2.81 9.29
N SER A 328 -15.34 3.24 10.54
CA SER A 328 -15.80 2.46 11.68
C SER A 328 -17.13 1.73 11.38
N GLY A 329 -17.03 0.46 11.02
CA GLY A 329 -18.16 -0.42 10.74
C GLY A 329 -17.70 -1.80 10.30
N GLU A 330 -18.54 -2.82 10.49
CA GLU A 330 -18.31 -4.14 9.91
C GLU A 330 -18.67 -4.11 8.43
N HIS A 331 -17.72 -4.51 7.57
CA HIS A 331 -17.90 -4.57 6.13
C HIS A 331 -17.66 -5.99 5.61
N LEU A 332 -18.37 -6.34 4.54
CA LEU A 332 -18.06 -7.54 3.77
C LEU A 332 -16.96 -7.19 2.76
N VAL A 333 -15.89 -7.98 2.76
CA VAL A 333 -14.73 -7.78 1.86
C VAL A 333 -14.59 -9.00 0.96
N ASP A 334 -14.55 -8.73 -0.34
CA ASP A 334 -14.09 -9.68 -1.34
C ASP A 334 -12.56 -9.68 -1.36
N VAL A 335 -11.96 -10.83 -1.03
CA VAL A 335 -10.51 -11.01 -1.00
C VAL A 335 -9.88 -10.79 -2.37
N HIS A 336 -10.52 -11.26 -3.45
CA HIS A 336 -10.03 -11.08 -4.81
C HIS A 336 -9.97 -9.61 -5.21
N ASP A 337 -11.00 -8.82 -4.85
CA ASP A 337 -11.02 -7.39 -5.12
C ASP A 337 -9.94 -6.63 -4.35
N SER A 338 -9.69 -7.04 -3.10
CA SER A 338 -8.61 -6.47 -2.29
C SER A 338 -7.23 -6.78 -2.91
N ILE A 339 -7.01 -8.02 -3.36
CA ILE A 339 -5.77 -8.43 -4.05
C ILE A 339 -5.62 -7.70 -5.39
N ARG A 340 -6.68 -7.62 -6.21
CA ARG A 340 -6.65 -6.88 -7.51
C ARG A 340 -6.28 -5.41 -7.31
N SER A 341 -6.87 -4.75 -6.31
CA SER A 341 -6.55 -3.36 -5.97
C SER A 341 -5.08 -3.20 -5.60
N THR A 342 -4.53 -4.11 -4.79
CA THR A 342 -3.11 -4.10 -4.40
C THR A 342 -2.19 -4.33 -5.61
N LEU A 343 -2.53 -5.28 -6.50
CA LEU A 343 -1.77 -5.51 -7.73
C LEU A 343 -1.77 -4.30 -8.66
N THR A 344 -2.88 -3.56 -8.72
CA THR A 344 -2.96 -2.30 -9.48
C THR A 344 -1.98 -1.26 -8.93
N ILE A 345 -1.93 -1.10 -7.61
CA ILE A 345 -1.02 -0.17 -6.94
C ILE A 345 0.45 -0.56 -7.14
N LEU A 346 0.79 -1.86 -7.01
CA LEU A 346 2.15 -2.36 -7.14
C LEU A 346 2.58 -2.62 -8.60
N GLY A 347 1.71 -2.39 -9.56
CA GLY A 347 1.92 -2.71 -10.98
C GLY A 347 3.23 -2.15 -11.57
N HIS A 348 3.66 -0.97 -11.11
CA HIS A 348 4.93 -0.37 -11.51
C HIS A 348 6.14 -1.22 -11.12
N LYS A 349 6.15 -1.80 -9.91
CA LYS A 349 7.25 -2.65 -9.44
C LYS A 349 7.33 -3.95 -10.26
N PHE A 350 6.18 -4.56 -10.56
CA PHE A 350 6.10 -5.76 -11.40
C PHE A 350 6.65 -5.49 -12.81
N ARG A 351 6.25 -4.37 -13.43
CA ARG A 351 6.77 -3.99 -14.77
C ARG A 351 8.25 -3.66 -14.75
N HIS A 352 8.74 -2.95 -13.74
CA HIS A 352 10.15 -2.59 -13.62
C HIS A 352 11.06 -3.81 -13.58
N LYS A 353 10.63 -4.88 -12.90
CA LYS A 353 11.34 -6.17 -12.82
C LYS A 353 10.88 -7.19 -13.88
N GLN A 354 10.02 -6.80 -14.83
CA GLN A 354 9.46 -7.68 -15.86
C GLN A 354 8.79 -8.95 -15.28
N LEU A 355 8.23 -8.86 -14.06
CA LEU A 355 7.60 -9.98 -13.39
C LEU A 355 6.21 -10.26 -13.97
N SER A 356 5.89 -11.53 -14.19
CA SER A 356 4.55 -11.97 -14.53
C SER A 356 3.76 -12.38 -13.28
N VAL A 357 2.46 -12.09 -13.25
CA VAL A 357 1.57 -12.49 -12.16
C VAL A 357 0.67 -13.61 -12.63
N GLU A 358 0.82 -14.78 -12.01
CA GLU A 358 -0.03 -15.95 -12.23
C GLU A 358 -1.13 -15.99 -11.16
N LYS A 359 -2.40 -15.95 -11.57
CA LYS A 359 -3.56 -15.92 -10.69
C LYS A 359 -4.32 -17.24 -10.79
N ASP A 360 -4.41 -17.94 -9.67
CA ASP A 360 -5.20 -19.15 -9.50
C ASP A 360 -6.27 -18.88 -8.41
N PHE A 361 -7.35 -18.25 -8.83
CA PHE A 361 -8.42 -17.80 -7.95
C PHE A 361 -9.58 -18.77 -7.92
N ALA A 362 -9.92 -19.28 -6.73
CA ALA A 362 -11.12 -20.10 -6.55
C ALA A 362 -12.39 -19.31 -6.95
N PRO A 363 -13.29 -19.87 -7.78
CA PRO A 363 -14.46 -19.15 -8.28
C PRO A 363 -15.44 -18.73 -7.16
N ASP A 364 -15.61 -19.56 -6.13
CA ASP A 364 -16.61 -19.39 -5.07
C ASP A 364 -15.97 -19.14 -3.70
N LEU A 365 -15.06 -18.14 -3.64
CA LEU A 365 -14.42 -17.77 -2.39
C LEU A 365 -15.40 -17.01 -1.48
N PRO A 366 -15.61 -17.43 -0.21
CA PRO A 366 -16.48 -16.71 0.71
C PRO A 366 -15.98 -15.28 0.98
N VAL A 367 -16.91 -14.35 1.15
CA VAL A 367 -16.59 -13.01 1.61
C VAL A 367 -16.18 -13.02 3.08
N LEU A 368 -15.31 -12.11 3.45
CA LEU A 368 -14.87 -11.93 4.83
C LEU A 368 -15.62 -10.78 5.49
N LYS A 369 -16.04 -10.96 6.74
CA LYS A 369 -16.54 -9.88 7.57
C LYS A 369 -15.38 -9.26 8.33
N THR A 370 -15.16 -7.97 8.13
CA THR A 370 -14.02 -7.27 8.72
C THR A 370 -14.41 -5.93 9.31
N ARG A 371 -13.62 -5.48 10.27
CA ARG A 371 -13.61 -4.11 10.75
C ARG A 371 -12.32 -3.45 10.27
N GLY A 372 -12.42 -2.57 9.28
CA GLY A 372 -11.28 -1.80 8.75
C GLY A 372 -10.51 -2.48 7.63
N THR A 373 -9.38 -1.89 7.26
CA THR A 373 -8.66 -2.05 5.99
C THR A 373 -7.45 -2.97 6.01
N GLY A 374 -7.27 -3.71 7.08
CA GLY A 374 -6.07 -4.48 7.33
C GLY A 374 -5.64 -5.41 6.16
N LEU A 375 -6.59 -5.96 5.38
CA LEU A 375 -6.27 -6.92 4.32
C LEU A 375 -5.42 -6.30 3.20
N SER A 376 -5.76 -5.10 2.73
CA SER A 376 -4.96 -4.43 1.70
C SER A 376 -3.51 -4.21 2.15
N GLN A 377 -3.29 -3.93 3.45
CA GLN A 377 -1.95 -3.81 4.02
C GLN A 377 -1.23 -5.16 4.08
N VAL A 378 -1.95 -6.25 4.42
CA VAL A 378 -1.38 -7.60 4.39
C VAL A 378 -0.89 -7.95 2.99
N TRP A 379 -1.75 -7.76 1.98
CA TRP A 379 -1.40 -8.06 0.59
C TRP A 379 -0.26 -7.18 0.07
N THR A 380 -0.27 -5.89 0.41
CA THR A 380 0.81 -4.98 0.03
C THR A 380 2.15 -5.45 0.59
N ASN A 381 2.21 -5.80 1.88
CA ASN A 381 3.44 -6.25 2.52
C ASN A 381 3.95 -7.57 1.94
N LEU A 382 3.06 -8.54 1.69
CA LEU A 382 3.45 -9.83 1.14
C LEU A 382 3.86 -9.74 -0.34
N LEU A 383 3.09 -9.02 -1.17
CA LEU A 383 3.38 -8.84 -2.59
C LEU A 383 4.62 -7.97 -2.82
N ASP A 384 4.84 -6.94 -1.99
CA ASP A 384 6.04 -6.13 -2.04
C ASP A 384 7.29 -6.96 -1.72
N ASN A 385 7.23 -7.79 -0.69
CA ASN A 385 8.31 -8.71 -0.35
C ASN A 385 8.57 -9.74 -1.45
N ALA A 386 7.50 -10.34 -2.01
CA ALA A 386 7.62 -11.28 -3.11
C ALA A 386 8.26 -10.63 -4.35
N THR A 387 7.86 -9.38 -4.67
CA THR A 387 8.42 -8.60 -5.79
C THR A 387 9.90 -8.28 -5.57
N ASP A 388 10.28 -7.93 -4.34
CA ASP A 388 11.66 -7.61 -4.00
C ASP A 388 12.57 -8.86 -4.08
N ALA A 389 12.08 -10.02 -3.62
CA ALA A 389 12.82 -11.29 -3.62
C ALA A 389 12.91 -11.95 -5.01
N ALA A 390 11.88 -11.81 -5.82
CA ALA A 390 11.76 -12.44 -7.13
C ALA A 390 12.88 -11.96 -8.09
N PRO A 391 13.57 -12.86 -8.82
CA PRO A 391 14.47 -12.50 -9.91
C PRO A 391 13.73 -11.76 -11.04
N GLU A 392 14.45 -10.94 -11.80
CA GLU A 392 13.92 -10.28 -12.99
C GLU A 392 13.41 -11.29 -14.01
N GLY A 393 12.24 -11.01 -14.63
CA GLY A 393 11.59 -11.89 -15.61
C GLY A 393 10.91 -13.12 -15.04
N SER A 394 10.93 -13.31 -13.71
CA SER A 394 10.32 -14.47 -13.05
C SER A 394 8.81 -14.29 -12.81
N LYS A 395 8.19 -15.24 -12.06
CA LYS A 395 6.77 -15.26 -11.79
C LYS A 395 6.48 -15.09 -10.30
N VAL A 396 5.43 -14.32 -10.00
CA VAL A 396 4.77 -14.30 -8.70
C VAL A 396 3.41 -14.97 -8.86
N ARG A 397 3.17 -16.04 -8.10
CA ARG A 397 1.90 -16.78 -8.14
C ARG A 397 1.03 -16.39 -6.96
N ILE A 398 -0.25 -16.16 -7.21
CA ILE A 398 -1.26 -15.90 -6.19
C ILE A 398 -2.35 -16.93 -6.36
N ARG A 399 -2.57 -17.73 -5.32
CA ARG A 399 -3.65 -18.71 -5.30
C ARG A 399 -4.60 -18.49 -4.14
N THR A 400 -5.87 -18.78 -4.36
CA THR A 400 -6.89 -18.72 -3.32
C THR A 400 -7.68 -20.03 -3.29
N TRP A 401 -8.05 -20.48 -2.09
CA TRP A 401 -8.86 -21.67 -1.91
C TRP A 401 -9.60 -21.61 -0.57
N THR A 402 -10.52 -22.54 -0.37
CA THR A 402 -11.20 -22.73 0.91
C THR A 402 -10.75 -24.04 1.54
N GLU A 403 -10.41 -24.00 2.82
CA GLU A 403 -9.98 -25.18 3.57
C GLU A 403 -10.58 -25.13 4.99
N ASN A 404 -11.36 -26.15 5.38
CA ASN A 404 -11.98 -26.25 6.71
C ASN A 404 -12.75 -25.00 7.15
N GLY A 405 -13.49 -24.36 6.25
CA GLY A 405 -14.22 -23.11 6.54
C GLY A 405 -13.34 -21.86 6.62
N LEU A 406 -12.07 -21.96 6.27
CA LEU A 406 -11.14 -20.84 6.20
C LEU A 406 -10.94 -20.42 4.75
N VAL A 407 -10.88 -19.13 4.49
CA VAL A 407 -10.39 -18.54 3.24
C VAL A 407 -8.88 -18.53 3.29
N CYS A 408 -8.25 -19.15 2.33
CA CYS A 408 -6.80 -19.28 2.23
C CYS A 408 -6.27 -18.48 1.03
N VAL A 409 -5.18 -17.74 1.24
CA VAL A 409 -4.46 -17.01 0.19
C VAL A 409 -2.99 -17.37 0.25
N GLY A 410 -2.45 -17.91 -0.83
CA GLY A 410 -1.03 -18.21 -1.02
C GLY A 410 -0.40 -17.21 -1.98
N ILE A 411 0.74 -16.64 -1.59
CA ILE A 411 1.56 -15.75 -2.42
C ILE A 411 2.95 -16.37 -2.50
N ALA A 412 3.35 -16.76 -3.70
CA ALA A 412 4.62 -17.45 -3.94
C ALA A 412 5.52 -16.66 -4.88
N ASP A 413 6.81 -16.62 -4.57
CA ASP A 413 7.87 -16.04 -5.40
C ASP A 413 8.95 -17.08 -5.74
N GLN A 414 9.75 -16.77 -6.75
CA GLN A 414 10.86 -17.59 -7.22
C GLN A 414 12.22 -17.08 -6.72
N GLY A 415 12.24 -16.41 -5.58
CA GLY A 415 13.44 -15.82 -4.99
C GLY A 415 14.42 -16.84 -4.41
N PRO A 416 15.51 -16.33 -3.78
CA PRO A 416 16.60 -17.16 -3.24
C PRO A 416 16.17 -18.02 -2.02
N GLY A 417 14.97 -17.82 -1.51
CA GLY A 417 14.49 -18.49 -0.32
C GLY A 417 14.88 -17.78 0.97
N ILE A 418 14.40 -18.31 2.09
CA ILE A 418 14.67 -17.81 3.45
C ILE A 418 15.59 -18.81 4.15
N ALA A 419 16.80 -18.38 4.50
CA ALA A 419 17.78 -19.19 5.17
C ALA A 419 17.25 -19.71 6.52
N ALA A 420 17.62 -20.93 6.90
CA ALA A 420 17.08 -21.60 8.09
C ALA A 420 17.33 -20.79 9.38
N GLU A 421 18.48 -20.13 9.45
CA GLU A 421 18.94 -19.39 10.63
C GLU A 421 18.10 -18.15 10.93
N ILE A 422 17.40 -17.60 9.92
CA ILE A 422 16.61 -16.38 10.08
C ILE A 422 15.09 -16.62 10.12
N ARG A 423 14.63 -17.85 9.90
CA ARG A 423 13.19 -18.19 9.78
C ARG A 423 12.37 -17.78 11.00
N GLU A 424 12.90 -17.87 12.19
CA GLU A 424 12.24 -17.45 13.42
C GLU A 424 12.21 -15.92 13.60
N GLN A 425 13.09 -15.21 12.90
CA GLN A 425 13.27 -13.78 13.06
C GLN A 425 12.49 -12.95 12.04
N ILE A 426 12.08 -13.52 10.89
CA ILE A 426 11.46 -12.76 9.79
C ILE A 426 10.17 -12.05 10.19
N PHE A 427 9.49 -12.51 11.22
CA PHE A 427 8.30 -11.87 11.79
C PHE A 427 8.61 -10.97 12.99
N GLN A 428 9.88 -10.79 13.38
CA GLN A 428 10.23 -9.88 14.47
C GLN A 428 10.19 -8.44 13.96
N PRO A 429 9.67 -7.49 14.76
CA PRO A 429 9.68 -6.09 14.39
C PRO A 429 11.11 -5.60 14.10
N PHE A 430 11.25 -4.79 13.04
CA PHE A 430 12.52 -4.19 12.59
C PHE A 430 13.57 -5.18 12.04
N TYR A 431 13.24 -6.46 11.93
CA TYR A 431 14.14 -7.42 11.31
C TYR A 431 14.07 -7.30 9.79
N THR A 432 15.21 -7.06 9.15
CA THR A 432 15.31 -6.94 7.67
C THR A 432 16.67 -7.41 7.18
N THR A 433 16.69 -8.08 6.06
CA THR A 433 17.90 -8.44 5.31
C THR A 433 18.23 -7.42 4.21
N LYS A 434 17.35 -6.41 4.02
CA LYS A 434 17.55 -5.34 3.04
C LYS A 434 18.54 -4.30 3.57
N PRO A 435 19.27 -3.59 2.68
CA PRO A 435 20.17 -2.51 3.08
C PRO A 435 19.48 -1.44 3.92
N ALA A 436 20.25 -0.77 4.78
CA ALA A 436 19.75 0.32 5.62
C ALA A 436 19.07 1.41 4.77
N GLY A 437 17.85 1.79 5.15
CA GLY A 437 17.03 2.78 4.45
C GLY A 437 16.15 2.22 3.33
N VAL A 438 16.31 0.95 2.92
CA VAL A 438 15.48 0.30 1.88
C VAL A 438 14.38 -0.55 2.51
N GLY A 439 14.66 -1.23 3.62
CA GLY A 439 13.70 -2.05 4.32
C GLY A 439 13.44 -1.54 5.74
N THR A 440 12.16 -1.41 6.12
CA THR A 440 11.77 -1.02 7.49
C THR A 440 11.82 -2.19 8.48
N GLY A 441 11.83 -3.44 7.99
CA GLY A 441 11.72 -4.64 8.82
C GLY A 441 10.38 -4.82 9.54
N LEU A 442 9.35 -4.07 9.15
CA LEU A 442 8.03 -4.07 9.79
C LEU A 442 6.96 -4.81 8.98
N GLY A 443 7.13 -4.96 7.67
CA GLY A 443 6.08 -5.45 6.78
C GLY A 443 5.50 -6.83 7.16
N LEU A 444 6.35 -7.81 7.46
CA LEU A 444 5.89 -9.15 7.85
C LEU A 444 5.29 -9.18 9.26
N ASP A 445 5.83 -8.41 10.20
CA ASP A 445 5.25 -8.27 11.54
C ASP A 445 3.87 -7.63 11.49
N ILE A 446 3.70 -6.57 10.69
CA ILE A 446 2.40 -5.92 10.45
C ILE A 446 1.41 -6.91 9.85
N ALA A 447 1.81 -7.63 8.80
CA ALA A 447 0.95 -8.62 8.18
C ALA A 447 0.49 -9.68 9.20
N ARG A 448 1.41 -10.19 10.02
CA ARG A 448 1.09 -11.16 11.07
C ARG A 448 0.14 -10.56 12.12
N ARG A 449 0.41 -9.37 12.63
CA ARG A 449 -0.44 -8.70 13.64
C ARG A 449 -1.86 -8.44 13.11
N ILE A 450 -2.00 -8.01 11.87
CA ILE A 450 -3.31 -7.82 11.24
C ILE A 450 -4.04 -9.14 11.12
N VAL A 451 -3.40 -10.16 10.55
CA VAL A 451 -4.00 -11.48 10.34
C VAL A 451 -4.42 -12.11 11.67
N THR A 452 -3.56 -12.12 12.69
CA THR A 452 -3.85 -12.77 13.97
C THR A 452 -4.72 -11.92 14.89
N GLY A 453 -4.52 -10.60 14.92
CA GLY A 453 -5.21 -9.70 15.84
C GLY A 453 -6.58 -9.23 15.35
N GLN A 454 -6.70 -8.83 14.08
CA GLN A 454 -7.96 -8.32 13.53
C GLN A 454 -8.87 -9.42 12.98
N TYR A 455 -8.27 -10.44 12.35
CA TYR A 455 -9.01 -11.49 11.65
C TYR A 455 -9.02 -12.84 12.37
N GLN A 456 -8.28 -12.98 13.50
CA GLN A 456 -8.12 -14.24 14.23
C GLN A 456 -7.66 -15.40 13.31
N GLY A 457 -6.93 -15.05 12.27
CA GLY A 457 -6.39 -15.96 11.28
C GLY A 457 -4.96 -16.39 11.60
N THR A 458 -4.35 -17.08 10.66
CA THR A 458 -2.95 -17.50 10.75
C THR A 458 -2.17 -17.12 9.50
N ILE A 459 -0.88 -16.83 9.68
CA ILE A 459 0.07 -16.67 8.59
C ILE A 459 1.20 -17.65 8.78
N SER A 460 1.52 -18.39 7.73
CA SER A 460 2.61 -19.36 7.69
C SER A 460 3.40 -19.20 6.39
N PHE A 461 4.55 -19.82 6.30
CA PHE A 461 5.33 -19.84 5.08
C PHE A 461 6.05 -21.18 4.90
N SER A 462 6.33 -21.50 3.65
CA SER A 462 7.29 -22.53 3.24
C SER A 462 8.31 -21.88 2.34
N SER A 463 9.58 -22.22 2.48
CA SER A 463 10.63 -21.57 1.71
C SER A 463 11.77 -22.52 1.41
N GLU A 464 12.04 -22.62 0.11
CA GLU A 464 13.18 -23.28 -0.51
C GLU A 464 13.73 -22.34 -1.58
N PRO A 465 15.00 -22.46 -1.96
CA PRO A 465 15.55 -21.71 -3.10
C PRO A 465 14.70 -21.91 -4.36
N GLY A 466 14.21 -20.83 -4.95
CA GLY A 466 13.35 -20.84 -6.13
C GLY A 466 11.85 -20.95 -5.83
N ASN A 467 11.44 -21.11 -4.57
CA ASN A 467 10.01 -21.16 -4.21
C ASN A 467 9.81 -20.80 -2.73
N THR A 468 9.42 -19.56 -2.49
CA THR A 468 8.96 -19.12 -1.17
C THR A 468 7.48 -18.79 -1.25
N GLU A 469 6.66 -19.46 -0.45
CA GLU A 469 5.23 -19.21 -0.39
C GLU A 469 4.79 -18.80 1.01
N PHE A 470 4.14 -17.65 1.11
CA PHE A 470 3.41 -17.22 2.30
C PHE A 470 1.94 -17.58 2.16
N VAL A 471 1.39 -18.22 3.19
CA VAL A 471 -0.02 -18.63 3.24
C VAL A 471 -0.72 -17.93 4.39
N VAL A 472 -1.78 -17.19 4.05
CA VAL A 472 -2.68 -16.54 5.00
C VAL A 472 -3.98 -17.32 5.05
N LYS A 473 -4.45 -17.70 6.26
CA LYS A 473 -5.73 -18.38 6.47
C LYS A 473 -6.62 -17.52 7.34
N LEU A 474 -7.82 -17.21 6.89
CA LEU A 474 -8.76 -16.28 7.51
C LEU A 474 -10.11 -16.98 7.74
N PRO A 475 -10.76 -16.84 8.91
CA PRO A 475 -12.09 -17.37 9.13
C PRO A 475 -13.10 -16.78 8.15
N ALA A 476 -13.82 -17.63 7.41
CA ALA A 476 -14.96 -17.20 6.61
C ALA A 476 -16.13 -16.82 7.53
N VAL A 477 -16.98 -15.90 7.07
CA VAL A 477 -18.26 -15.67 7.74
C VAL A 477 -19.16 -16.87 7.45
N SER A 478 -19.53 -17.59 8.51
CA SER A 478 -20.57 -18.60 8.46
C SER A 478 -21.96 -17.95 8.37
#